data_c50799ad386dfbfa01eb401a2d4b6612
#
_entry.id   c50799ad386dfbfa01eb401a2d4b6612
#
_cell.length_a   1.000
_cell.length_b   1.000
_cell.length_c   1.000
_cell.angle_alpha   90.00
_cell.angle_beta   90.00
_cell.angle_gamma   90.00
#
_symmetry.space_group_name_H-M   'P 1'
#
loop_
_entity.id
_entity.type
_entity.pdbx_description
1 polymer ?
#
loop_
_entity_poly.entity_id
_entity_poly.type
_entity_poly.pdbx_seq_one_letter_code
_entity_poly.pdbx_strand_id
1 'polypeptide(L)'
;MTHSSGAYWEERASQLISSRGATVIARNYTCRFGEIDLIALDGERLVFIEVRYRKRPHFGSALASVSPAKQQKVLMTAQIFLTSHECYCNRYCRFDIIAFDGPRDSVSAQWLKGAFGVAEHPNYE
;
A
#
# COMPACT_ATOMS: atom_id res chain seq x y z
N MET A 1 13.94 -12.43 -13.78
CA MET A 1 13.97 -11.63 -12.56
C MET A 1 12.61 -11.66 -11.91
N THR A 2 12.61 -12.08 -10.68
CA THR A 2 11.35 -12.16 -9.95
C THR A 2 10.73 -10.79 -9.72
N HIS A 3 11.54 -9.75 -9.74
CA HIS A 3 11.08 -8.40 -9.41
C HIS A 3 10.44 -7.65 -10.57
N SER A 4 10.63 -8.12 -11.81
CA SER A 4 10.14 -7.36 -12.94
C SER A 4 8.63 -7.21 -12.93
N SER A 5 7.91 -8.27 -12.55
CA SER A 5 6.45 -8.21 -12.48
C SER A 5 5.98 -7.28 -11.36
N GLY A 6 6.57 -7.43 -10.17
CA GLY A 6 6.22 -6.56 -9.04
C GLY A 6 6.55 -5.12 -9.31
N ALA A 7 7.73 -4.86 -9.88
CA ALA A 7 8.14 -3.50 -10.20
C ALA A 7 7.19 -2.86 -11.20
N TYR A 8 6.71 -3.63 -12.18
CA TYR A 8 5.77 -3.13 -13.17
C TYR A 8 4.48 -2.63 -12.51
N TRP A 9 3.91 -3.45 -11.60
CA TRP A 9 2.64 -3.08 -10.96
C TRP A 9 2.82 -1.96 -9.95
N GLU A 10 3.97 -1.91 -9.29
CA GLU A 10 4.27 -0.80 -8.38
C GLU A 10 4.37 0.50 -9.14
N GLU A 11 4.97 0.46 -10.33
CA GLU A 11 5.05 1.66 -11.17
C GLU A 11 3.65 2.09 -11.62
N ARG A 12 2.82 1.11 -12.05
CA ARG A 12 1.45 1.41 -12.44
C ARG A 12 0.67 2.03 -11.27
N ALA A 13 0.86 1.48 -10.07
CA ALA A 13 0.20 2.01 -8.88
C ALA A 13 0.66 3.43 -8.57
N SER A 14 1.96 3.68 -8.68
CA SER A 14 2.52 5.01 -8.48
C SER A 14 1.90 6.02 -9.44
N GLN A 15 1.77 5.65 -10.69
CA GLN A 15 1.14 6.52 -11.69
C GLN A 15 -0.32 6.78 -11.37
N LEU A 16 -1.03 5.74 -10.93
CA LEU A 16 -2.45 5.87 -10.62
C LEU A 16 -2.67 6.88 -9.49
N ILE A 17 -1.95 6.73 -8.37
CA ILE A 17 -2.17 7.62 -7.24
C ILE A 17 -1.67 9.04 -7.54
N SER A 18 -0.59 9.15 -8.31
CA SER A 18 -0.08 10.48 -8.71
C SER A 18 -1.10 11.20 -9.58
N SER A 19 -1.78 10.47 -10.46
CA SER A 19 -2.81 11.08 -11.31
C SER A 19 -4.00 11.57 -10.50
N ARG A 20 -4.15 11.08 -9.27
CA ARG A 20 -5.23 11.49 -8.36
C ARG A 20 -4.76 12.45 -7.28
N GLY A 21 -3.56 13.00 -7.44
CA GLY A 21 -3.08 14.06 -6.57
C GLY A 21 -2.22 13.62 -5.40
N ALA A 22 -1.98 12.34 -5.22
CA ALA A 22 -1.11 11.87 -4.16
C ALA A 22 0.35 11.99 -4.57
N THR A 23 1.24 12.11 -3.60
CA THR A 23 2.68 12.23 -3.84
C THR A 23 3.39 11.02 -3.25
N VAL A 24 4.06 10.24 -4.09
CA VAL A 24 4.85 9.10 -3.62
C VAL A 24 6.12 9.64 -2.97
N ILE A 25 6.38 9.22 -1.73
CA ILE A 25 7.57 9.66 -1.00
C ILE A 25 8.57 8.54 -0.77
N ALA A 26 8.15 7.27 -0.90
CA ALA A 26 9.07 6.15 -0.78
C ALA A 26 8.51 4.94 -1.51
N ARG A 27 9.42 4.09 -2.00
CA ARG A 27 9.06 2.83 -2.66
C ARG A 27 9.86 1.72 -2.04
N ASN A 28 9.22 0.56 -1.88
CA ASN A 28 9.88 -0.66 -1.40
C ASN A 28 10.64 -0.40 -0.10
N TYR A 29 9.96 0.27 0.83
CA TYR A 29 10.55 0.52 2.13
C TYR A 29 10.62 -0.80 2.88
N THR A 30 11.83 -1.19 3.28
CA THR A 30 12.10 -2.50 3.85
C THR A 30 12.73 -2.38 5.23
N CYS A 31 12.29 -3.22 6.15
CA CYS A 31 12.92 -3.34 7.46
C CYS A 31 12.90 -4.83 7.86
N ARG A 32 13.38 -5.13 9.05
CA ARG A 32 13.45 -6.52 9.51
C ARG A 32 12.08 -7.18 9.63
N PHE A 33 11.00 -6.39 9.72
CA PHE A 33 9.65 -6.95 9.86
C PHE A 33 8.98 -7.20 8.53
N GLY A 34 9.40 -6.53 7.47
CA GLY A 34 8.76 -6.68 6.18
C GLY A 34 9.00 -5.49 5.28
N GLU A 35 8.11 -5.35 4.31
CA GLU A 35 8.25 -4.36 3.25
C GLU A 35 6.91 -3.68 2.99
N ILE A 36 6.96 -2.40 2.62
CA ILE A 36 5.79 -1.66 2.16
C ILE A 36 6.07 -1.21 0.73
N ASP A 37 5.15 -1.52 -0.18
CA ASP A 37 5.38 -1.29 -1.60
C ASP A 37 5.49 0.19 -1.93
N LEU A 38 4.54 1.01 -1.45
CA LEU A 38 4.56 2.45 -1.67
C LEU A 38 4.18 3.17 -0.39
N ILE A 39 4.82 4.32 -0.16
CA ILE A 39 4.42 5.25 0.90
C ILE A 39 4.17 6.58 0.21
N ALA A 40 3.03 7.21 0.51
CA ALA A 40 2.61 8.40 -0.20
C ALA A 40 1.92 9.39 0.73
N LEU A 41 1.82 10.61 0.28
CA LEU A 41 1.00 11.64 0.92
C LEU A 41 -0.26 11.82 0.08
N ASP A 42 -1.40 11.67 0.70
CA ASP A 42 -2.70 11.91 0.09
C ASP A 42 -3.34 13.02 0.91
N GLY A 43 -3.12 14.27 0.48
CA GLY A 43 -3.46 15.42 1.30
C GLY A 43 -2.64 15.42 2.57
N GLU A 44 -3.31 15.49 3.71
CA GLU A 44 -2.64 15.49 5.00
C GLU A 44 -2.32 14.10 5.52
N ARG A 45 -2.79 13.07 4.83
CA ARG A 45 -2.64 11.71 5.32
C ARG A 45 -1.40 11.05 4.79
N LEU A 46 -0.73 10.30 5.66
CA LEU A 46 0.40 9.46 5.26
C LEU A 46 -0.16 8.09 4.97
N VAL A 47 0.06 7.60 3.75
CA VAL A 47 -0.60 6.40 3.26
C VAL A 47 0.43 5.32 2.99
N PHE A 48 0.21 4.14 3.58
CA PHE A 48 1.04 2.96 3.35
C PHE A 48 0.27 2.02 2.45
N ILE A 49 0.84 1.66 1.31
CA ILE A 49 0.10 1.02 0.23
C ILE A 49 0.70 -0.33 -0.12
N GLU A 50 -0.16 -1.36 -0.16
CA GLU A 50 0.17 -2.66 -0.70
C GLU A 50 -0.37 -2.75 -2.12
N VAL A 51 0.48 -3.17 -3.06
CA VAL A 51 0.12 -3.31 -4.46
C VAL A 51 -0.09 -4.79 -4.75
N ARG A 52 -1.25 -5.13 -5.33
CA ARG A 52 -1.60 -6.51 -5.64
C ARG A 52 -1.99 -6.64 -7.11
N TYR A 53 -1.46 -7.66 -7.75
CA TYR A 53 -1.93 -8.04 -9.08
C TYR A 53 -2.56 -9.42 -8.99
N ARG A 54 -3.81 -9.55 -9.47
CA ARG A 54 -4.55 -10.80 -9.44
C ARG A 54 -5.06 -11.11 -10.84
N LYS A 55 -4.35 -12.01 -11.52
CA LYS A 55 -4.70 -12.36 -12.89
C LYS A 55 -6.10 -12.97 -12.96
N ARG A 56 -6.47 -13.77 -11.96
CA ARG A 56 -7.77 -14.45 -11.90
C ARG A 56 -8.37 -14.26 -10.51
N PRO A 57 -9.01 -13.12 -10.26
CA PRO A 57 -9.53 -12.84 -8.92
C PRO A 57 -10.87 -13.57 -8.71
N HIS A 58 -10.82 -14.91 -8.63
CA HIS A 58 -12.03 -15.72 -8.51
C HIS A 58 -12.68 -15.61 -7.14
N PHE A 59 -11.89 -15.43 -6.11
CA PHE A 59 -12.38 -15.52 -4.75
C PHE A 59 -11.92 -14.34 -3.93
N GLY A 60 -12.89 -13.78 -3.20
CA GLY A 60 -12.59 -12.78 -2.21
C GLY A 60 -12.26 -11.41 -2.80
N SER A 61 -12.21 -10.47 -1.92
CA SER A 61 -11.89 -9.09 -2.25
C SER A 61 -10.37 -8.90 -2.33
N ALA A 62 -9.96 -7.72 -2.78
CA ALA A 62 -8.55 -7.35 -2.75
C ALA A 62 -8.02 -7.38 -1.32
N LEU A 63 -8.85 -6.98 -0.35
CA LEU A 63 -8.46 -7.05 1.06
C LEU A 63 -8.14 -8.49 1.46
N ALA A 64 -8.94 -9.46 1.03
CA ALA A 64 -8.71 -10.85 1.36
C ALA A 64 -7.40 -11.38 0.80
N SER A 65 -6.84 -10.73 -0.22
CA SER A 65 -5.56 -11.15 -0.80
C SER A 65 -4.37 -10.73 0.07
N VAL A 66 -4.60 -9.90 1.08
CA VAL A 66 -3.56 -9.50 2.02
C VAL A 66 -3.89 -10.16 3.35
N SER A 67 -3.15 -11.21 3.70
CA SER A 67 -3.44 -12.03 4.88
C SER A 67 -3.32 -11.21 6.16
N PRO A 68 -3.96 -11.63 7.25
CA PRO A 68 -3.77 -10.97 8.54
C PRO A 68 -2.31 -10.90 8.97
N ALA A 69 -1.52 -11.95 8.68
CA ALA A 69 -0.10 -11.93 9.00
C ALA A 69 0.64 -10.85 8.21
N LYS A 70 0.30 -10.72 6.92
CA LYS A 70 0.91 -9.67 6.09
C LYS A 70 0.49 -8.29 6.59
N GLN A 71 -0.77 -8.12 6.95
CA GLN A 71 -1.24 -6.84 7.48
C GLN A 71 -0.45 -6.45 8.73
N GLN A 72 -0.20 -7.41 9.63
CA GLN A 72 0.58 -7.14 10.83
C GLN A 72 1.99 -6.70 10.48
N LYS A 73 2.62 -7.34 9.51
CA LYS A 73 3.97 -6.96 9.08
C LYS A 73 3.98 -5.54 8.52
N VAL A 74 2.96 -5.17 7.77
CA VAL A 74 2.86 -3.82 7.22
C VAL A 74 2.72 -2.81 8.36
N LEU A 75 1.87 -3.10 9.35
CA LEU A 75 1.67 -2.21 10.49
C LEU A 75 2.98 -2.00 11.26
N MET A 76 3.73 -3.09 11.49
CA MET A 76 5.00 -2.99 12.21
C MET A 76 6.04 -2.21 11.40
N THR A 77 6.08 -2.44 10.09
CA THR A 77 7.01 -1.73 9.21
C THR A 77 6.67 -0.24 9.18
N ALA A 78 5.38 0.10 9.17
CA ALA A 78 4.96 1.49 9.21
C ALA A 78 5.41 2.18 10.49
N GLN A 79 5.37 1.48 11.62
CA GLN A 79 5.86 2.03 12.88
C GLN A 79 7.35 2.37 12.79
N ILE A 80 8.12 1.48 12.18
CA ILE A 80 9.55 1.72 11.98
C ILE A 80 9.76 2.96 11.11
N PHE A 81 8.98 3.07 10.03
CA PHE A 81 9.07 4.24 9.16
C PHE A 81 8.82 5.52 9.94
N LEU A 82 7.76 5.54 10.74
CA LEU A 82 7.39 6.74 11.49
C LEU A 82 8.45 7.14 12.52
N THR A 83 9.07 6.16 13.17
CA THR A 83 10.13 6.47 14.14
C THR A 83 11.40 6.97 13.47
N SER A 84 11.61 6.59 12.20
CA SER A 84 12.81 7.00 11.45
C SER A 84 12.60 8.29 10.67
N HIS A 85 11.36 8.77 10.55
CA HIS A 85 11.02 9.93 9.73
C HIS A 85 10.14 10.86 10.52
N GLU A 86 10.75 11.61 11.44
CA GLU A 86 10.02 12.43 12.41
C GLU A 86 9.10 13.44 11.78
N CYS A 87 9.43 13.92 10.59
CA CYS A 87 8.59 14.91 9.93
C CYS A 87 7.20 14.39 9.60
N TYR A 88 7.01 13.08 9.62
CA TYR A 88 5.69 12.48 9.33
C TYR A 88 5.03 11.90 10.58
N CYS A 89 5.66 11.95 11.74
CA CYS A 89 5.19 11.19 12.90
C CYS A 89 3.85 11.69 13.45
N ASN A 90 3.46 12.91 13.14
CA ASN A 90 2.18 13.47 13.62
C ASN A 90 1.07 13.41 12.58
N ARG A 91 1.32 12.79 11.44
CA ARG A 91 0.29 12.67 10.42
C ARG A 91 -0.66 11.54 10.72
N TYR A 92 -1.93 11.71 10.35
CA TYR A 92 -2.84 10.59 10.35
C TYR A 92 -2.42 9.60 9.29
N CYS A 93 -2.44 8.33 9.63
CA CYS A 93 -1.99 7.26 8.75
C CYS A 93 -3.16 6.48 8.22
N ARG A 94 -2.98 5.95 7.01
CA ARG A 94 -4.00 5.14 6.37
C ARG A 94 -3.30 3.99 5.66
N PHE A 95 -3.94 2.83 5.66
CA PHE A 95 -3.39 1.63 5.00
C PHE A 95 -4.28 1.27 3.85
N ASP A 96 -3.73 1.32 2.65
CA ASP A 96 -4.48 1.15 1.42
C ASP A 96 -4.00 -0.08 0.65
N ILE A 97 -4.86 -0.54 -0.25
CA ILE A 97 -4.50 -1.59 -1.21
C ILE A 97 -4.83 -1.06 -2.59
N ILE A 98 -3.88 -1.22 -3.52
CA ILE A 98 -4.14 -0.99 -4.93
C ILE A 98 -4.12 -2.34 -5.60
N ALA A 99 -5.24 -2.72 -6.20
CA ALA A 99 -5.40 -4.02 -6.83
C ALA A 99 -5.59 -3.85 -8.33
N PHE A 100 -4.84 -4.63 -9.09
CA PHE A 100 -5.00 -4.74 -10.54
C PHE A 100 -5.52 -6.14 -10.81
N ASP A 101 -6.74 -6.22 -11.33
CA ASP A 101 -7.43 -7.49 -11.52
C ASP A 101 -7.69 -7.77 -12.99
N GLY A 102 -7.44 -9.01 -13.38
CA GLY A 102 -7.72 -9.47 -14.72
C GLY A 102 -6.47 -9.75 -15.54
N PRO A 103 -6.65 -10.06 -16.82
CA PRO A 103 -5.50 -10.28 -17.71
C PRO A 103 -4.63 -9.03 -17.80
N ARG A 104 -3.33 -9.25 -17.94
CA ARG A 104 -2.37 -8.14 -17.94
C ARG A 104 -2.72 -7.02 -18.90
N ASP A 105 -3.28 -7.39 -20.06
CA ASP A 105 -3.58 -6.41 -21.10
C ASP A 105 -4.89 -5.68 -20.90
N SER A 106 -5.70 -6.11 -19.94
CA SER A 106 -7.01 -5.49 -19.70
C SER A 106 -7.38 -5.58 -18.24
N VAL A 107 -6.49 -5.08 -17.40
CA VAL A 107 -6.73 -5.07 -15.95
C VAL A 107 -7.70 -3.95 -15.59
N SER A 108 -8.47 -4.19 -14.53
CA SER A 108 -9.17 -3.12 -13.86
C SER A 108 -8.39 -2.76 -12.61
N ALA A 109 -8.26 -1.46 -12.35
CA ALA A 109 -7.49 -0.98 -11.20
C ALA A 109 -8.44 -0.45 -10.15
N GLN A 110 -8.14 -0.77 -8.89
CA GLN A 110 -8.95 -0.36 -7.77
C GLN A 110 -8.04 0.13 -6.64
N TRP A 111 -8.33 1.33 -6.16
CA TRP A 111 -7.61 1.90 -5.02
C TRP A 111 -8.54 1.86 -3.82
N LEU A 112 -8.27 0.91 -2.91
CA LEU A 112 -9.07 0.74 -1.70
C LEU A 112 -8.43 1.54 -0.58
N LYS A 113 -9.00 2.67 -0.26
CA LYS A 113 -8.50 3.53 0.80
C LYS A 113 -9.00 3.03 2.14
N GLY A 114 -8.09 3.01 3.13
CA GLY A 114 -8.45 2.56 4.46
C GLY A 114 -8.85 1.10 4.50
N ALA A 115 -8.11 0.25 3.78
CA ALA A 115 -8.48 -1.15 3.64
C ALA A 115 -8.29 -1.95 4.92
N PHE A 116 -7.31 -1.58 5.74
CA PHE A 116 -7.08 -2.25 7.01
C PHE A 116 -6.38 -1.28 7.96
N GLY A 117 -6.16 -1.70 9.19
CA GLY A 117 -5.48 -0.87 10.17
C GLY A 117 -5.92 -1.21 11.58
N VAL A 118 -5.50 -0.37 12.52
CA VAL A 118 -5.91 -0.47 13.92
C VAL A 118 -6.96 0.62 14.14
N ALA A 119 -8.22 0.21 14.18
CA ALA A 119 -9.34 1.16 14.17
C ALA A 119 -9.33 2.12 15.35
N GLU A 120 -8.88 1.65 16.51
CA GLU A 120 -8.89 2.46 17.74
C GLU A 120 -7.67 3.36 17.86
N HIS A 121 -6.69 3.21 17.00
CA HIS A 121 -5.47 4.00 17.11
C HIS A 121 -5.74 5.41 16.58
N PRO A 122 -5.42 6.46 17.35
CA PRO A 122 -5.80 7.82 16.95
C PRO A 122 -5.12 8.31 15.68
N ASN A 123 -4.02 7.70 15.26
CA ASN A 123 -3.30 8.10 14.06
C ASN A 123 -3.70 7.31 12.83
N TYR A 124 -4.64 6.38 12.95
CA TYR A 124 -5.05 5.53 11.83
C TYR A 124 -6.48 5.85 11.44
N GLU A 125 -6.77 5.66 10.16
CA GLU A 125 -8.08 5.91 9.57
C GLU A 125 -8.83 4.65 9.27
#